data_8617a0b45135652ddb5579b80c0004f6
#
_entry.id   8617a0b45135652ddb5579b80c0004f6
#
_cell.length_a   1.000
_cell.length_b   1.000
_cell.length_c   1.000
_cell.angle_alpha   90.00
_cell.angle_beta   90.00
_cell.angle_gamma   90.00
#
_symmetry.space_group_name_H-M   'P 1'
#
loop_
_entity.id
_entity.type
_entity.pdbx_description
1 polymer ?
#
loop_
_entity_poly.entity_id
_entity_poly.type
_entity_poly.pdbx_seq_one_letter_code
_entity_poly.pdbx_strand_id
1 'polypeptide(L)'
;QGGCWLSHSIGLCRRLELPVAVVSTIPSHHQLASRFDGVACRSDHFPGQGPMAALSAVFGQEEVLAFLVLPVDMPWLESWALIQLIRAWQEQPSLAVVSHDSTQLQPLFAIYPNDDMYRETLLRQLADHRLSMHDWLGRVPYRVLALPKGALRNVNCPADLVTLDE
;
A
#
# COMPACT_ATOMS: atom_id res chain seq x y z
N GLN A 1 -4.26 -19.15 0.48
CA GLN A 1 -4.44 -18.24 -0.67
C GLN A 1 -3.73 -16.91 -0.46
N GLY A 2 -3.82 -16.27 0.72
CA GLY A 2 -3.13 -14.99 0.99
C GLY A 2 -1.61 -15.04 0.82
N GLY A 3 -0.97 -16.19 1.04
CA GLY A 3 0.47 -16.36 0.82
C GLY A 3 0.92 -16.21 -0.64
N CYS A 4 0.08 -16.62 -1.59
CA CYS A 4 0.38 -16.47 -3.02
C CYS A 4 0.34 -14.99 -3.45
N TRP A 5 -0.63 -14.23 -2.99
CA TRP A 5 -0.78 -12.81 -3.34
C TRP A 5 0.30 -11.93 -2.70
N LEU A 6 0.64 -12.19 -1.44
CA LEU A 6 1.77 -11.51 -0.79
C LEU A 6 3.08 -11.76 -1.56
N SER A 7 3.34 -13.00 -1.99
CA SER A 7 4.51 -13.32 -2.81
C SER A 7 4.49 -12.58 -4.16
N HIS A 8 3.30 -12.44 -4.76
CA HIS A 8 3.13 -11.66 -5.99
C HIS A 8 3.50 -10.18 -5.77
N SER A 9 2.95 -9.54 -4.74
CA SER A 9 3.24 -8.13 -4.40
C SER A 9 4.72 -7.90 -4.10
N ILE A 10 5.36 -8.80 -3.33
CA ILE A 10 6.81 -8.78 -3.10
C ILE A 10 7.56 -8.88 -4.43
N GLY A 11 7.17 -9.81 -5.30
CA GLY A 11 7.79 -10.02 -6.61
C GLY A 11 7.67 -8.80 -7.54
N LEU A 12 6.55 -8.06 -7.48
CA LEU A 12 6.38 -6.80 -8.22
C LEU A 12 7.42 -5.76 -7.80
N CYS A 13 7.55 -5.51 -6.51
CA CYS A 13 8.51 -4.54 -5.98
C CYS A 13 9.95 -4.93 -6.30
N ARG A 14 10.31 -6.21 -6.13
CA ARG A 14 11.66 -6.69 -6.42
C ARG A 14 12.07 -6.57 -7.89
N ARG A 15 11.14 -6.75 -8.83
CA ARG A 15 11.41 -6.51 -10.25
C ARG A 15 11.74 -5.05 -10.56
N LEU A 16 11.32 -4.13 -9.72
CA LEU A 16 11.63 -2.70 -9.81
C LEU A 16 12.79 -2.29 -8.89
N GLU A 17 13.49 -3.27 -8.30
CA GLU A 17 14.62 -3.06 -7.38
C GLU A 17 14.26 -2.18 -6.17
N LEU A 18 12.99 -2.19 -5.76
CA LEU A 18 12.52 -1.43 -4.59
C LEU A 18 12.79 -2.23 -3.31
N PRO A 19 13.28 -1.57 -2.24
CA PRO A 19 13.31 -2.15 -0.91
C PRO A 19 11.88 -2.50 -0.45
N VAL A 20 11.72 -3.67 0.17
CA VAL A 20 10.38 -4.17 0.54
C VAL A 20 10.30 -4.37 2.05
N ALA A 21 9.23 -3.88 2.65
CA ALA A 21 8.84 -4.21 4.02
C ALA A 21 7.41 -4.79 4.03
N VAL A 22 7.25 -5.90 4.71
CA VAL A 22 5.92 -6.48 5.00
C VAL A 22 5.51 -6.06 6.40
N VAL A 23 4.41 -5.32 6.49
CA VAL A 23 3.83 -4.93 7.78
C VAL A 23 2.62 -5.82 8.06
N SER A 24 2.71 -6.62 9.10
CA SER A 24 1.64 -7.56 9.45
C SER A 24 1.79 -8.04 10.89
N THR A 25 0.66 -8.38 11.53
CA THR A 25 0.64 -9.09 12.81
C THR A 25 0.48 -10.61 12.64
N ILE A 26 0.35 -11.10 11.41
CA ILE A 26 0.10 -12.51 11.11
C ILE A 26 1.45 -13.25 10.94
N PRO A 27 1.77 -14.24 11.80
CA PRO A 27 3.06 -14.93 11.75
C PRO A 27 3.37 -15.61 10.41
N SER A 28 2.36 -16.15 9.73
CA SER A 28 2.56 -16.80 8.42
C SER A 28 2.98 -15.81 7.33
N HIS A 29 2.62 -14.53 7.44
CA HIS A 29 3.08 -13.49 6.51
C HIS A 29 4.58 -13.22 6.72
N HIS A 30 5.03 -13.15 7.97
CA HIS A 30 6.45 -12.99 8.30
C HIS A 30 7.26 -14.21 7.85
N GLN A 31 6.75 -15.43 8.09
CA GLN A 31 7.38 -16.65 7.62
C GLN A 31 7.49 -16.74 6.09
N LEU A 32 6.48 -16.22 5.38
CA LEU A 32 6.51 -16.14 3.92
C LEU A 32 7.52 -15.08 3.45
N ALA A 33 7.49 -13.89 4.05
CA ALA A 33 8.38 -12.79 3.70
C ALA A 33 9.85 -13.14 3.92
N SER A 34 10.18 -13.90 4.99
CA SER A 34 11.54 -14.35 5.28
C SER A 34 12.15 -15.32 4.24
N ARG A 35 11.34 -15.83 3.30
CA ARG A 35 11.84 -16.62 2.16
C ARG A 35 12.41 -15.75 1.04
N PHE A 36 12.27 -14.44 1.13
CA PHE A 36 12.77 -13.49 0.15
C PHE A 36 13.91 -12.67 0.76
N ASP A 37 15.11 -12.81 0.21
CA ASP A 37 16.27 -12.07 0.69
C ASP A 37 16.04 -10.55 0.60
N GLY A 38 16.41 -9.83 1.65
CA GLY A 38 16.31 -8.38 1.73
C GLY A 38 14.90 -7.84 2.01
N VAL A 39 13.89 -8.70 2.24
CA VAL A 39 12.55 -8.27 2.65
C VAL A 39 12.50 -8.09 4.17
N ALA A 40 12.22 -6.86 4.62
CA ALA A 40 12.03 -6.56 6.02
C ALA A 40 10.63 -6.98 6.49
N CYS A 41 10.53 -7.43 7.75
CA CYS A 41 9.24 -7.67 8.40
C CYS A 41 9.07 -6.69 9.55
N ARG A 42 7.92 -6.07 9.63
CA ARG A 42 7.56 -5.12 10.70
C ARG A 42 6.23 -5.51 11.32
N SER A 43 6.15 -5.37 12.63
CA SER A 43 4.89 -5.51 13.35
C SER A 43 4.15 -4.18 13.36
N ASP A 44 2.84 -4.26 13.26
CA ASP A 44 1.94 -3.15 13.50
C ASP A 44 1.97 -2.78 15.00
N HIS A 45 2.11 -1.49 15.31
CA HIS A 45 2.13 -1.00 16.69
C HIS A 45 0.73 -0.94 17.33
N PHE A 46 -0.33 -1.01 16.53
CA PHE A 46 -1.72 -0.90 16.95
C PHE A 46 -2.55 -2.07 16.39
N PRO A 47 -2.36 -3.30 16.90
CA PRO A 47 -3.05 -4.47 16.37
C PRO A 47 -4.56 -4.30 16.29
N GLY A 48 -5.14 -4.66 15.14
CA GLY A 48 -6.58 -4.58 14.92
C GLY A 48 -7.11 -3.21 14.49
N GLN A 49 -6.27 -2.18 14.36
CA GLN A 49 -6.67 -0.86 13.88
C GLN A 49 -6.51 -0.68 12.35
N GLY A 50 -6.39 -1.78 11.63
CA GLY A 50 -6.43 -1.80 10.17
C GLY A 50 -5.22 -1.18 9.47
N PRO A 51 -5.37 -0.78 8.19
CA PRO A 51 -4.24 -0.34 7.37
C PRO A 51 -3.59 0.96 7.83
N MET A 52 -4.31 1.83 8.54
CA MET A 52 -3.72 3.06 9.09
C MET A 52 -2.65 2.75 10.14
N ALA A 53 -2.89 1.77 10.98
CA ALA A 53 -1.93 1.33 11.99
C ALA A 53 -0.67 0.72 11.33
N ALA A 54 -0.87 -0.12 10.31
CA ALA A 54 0.24 -0.65 9.53
C ALA A 54 1.07 0.46 8.86
N LEU A 55 0.41 1.47 8.28
CA LEU A 55 1.09 2.61 7.66
C LEU A 55 1.86 3.44 8.70
N SER A 56 1.33 3.61 9.93
CA SER A 56 2.02 4.33 11.00
C SER A 56 3.36 3.70 11.42
N ALA A 57 3.50 2.38 11.24
CA ALA A 57 4.71 1.66 11.60
C ALA A 57 5.89 1.90 10.64
N VAL A 58 5.66 2.52 9.49
CA VAL A 58 6.71 2.80 8.50
C VAL A 58 7.12 4.27 8.43
N PHE A 59 6.29 5.20 8.85
CA PHE A 59 6.65 6.61 8.88
C PHE A 59 7.80 6.92 9.84
N GLY A 60 8.61 7.94 9.50
CA GLY A 60 9.72 8.43 10.34
C GLY A 60 11.03 7.67 10.14
N GLN A 61 11.19 6.89 9.07
CA GLN A 61 12.47 6.27 8.71
C GLN A 61 13.35 7.31 7.99
N GLU A 62 14.49 7.66 8.58
CA GLU A 62 15.33 8.80 8.15
C GLU A 62 15.84 8.69 6.70
N GLU A 63 16.07 7.47 6.20
CA GLU A 63 16.65 7.25 4.87
C GLU A 63 15.60 7.05 3.76
N VAL A 64 14.31 7.14 4.08
CA VAL A 64 13.22 6.87 3.14
C VAL A 64 12.49 8.16 2.78
N LEU A 65 12.48 8.51 1.50
CA LEU A 65 11.81 9.72 0.99
C LEU A 65 10.28 9.55 0.91
N ALA A 66 9.83 8.38 0.54
CA ALA A 66 8.41 8.08 0.39
C ALA A 66 8.15 6.57 0.47
N PHE A 67 6.91 6.20 0.73
CA PHE A 67 6.45 4.81 0.78
C PHE A 67 5.48 4.53 -0.36
N LEU A 68 5.84 3.56 -1.21
CA LEU A 68 4.88 2.92 -2.11
C LEU A 68 4.12 1.86 -1.31
N VAL A 69 2.85 2.11 -1.08
CA VAL A 69 1.94 1.20 -0.37
C VAL A 69 1.26 0.29 -1.39
N LEU A 70 1.26 -1.01 -1.11
CA LEU A 70 0.63 -2.03 -1.94
C LEU A 70 -0.32 -2.88 -1.11
N PRO A 71 -1.58 -3.04 -1.54
CA PRO A 71 -2.47 -4.02 -0.95
C PRO A 71 -2.08 -5.43 -1.43
N VAL A 72 -2.37 -6.43 -0.61
CA VAL A 72 -2.09 -7.83 -0.97
C VAL A 72 -3.26 -8.52 -1.69
N ASP A 73 -4.41 -7.89 -1.77
CA ASP A 73 -5.66 -8.40 -2.34
C ASP A 73 -5.92 -7.94 -3.78
N MET A 74 -4.90 -7.44 -4.48
CA MET A 74 -4.93 -7.06 -5.89
C MET A 74 -4.05 -8.03 -6.73
N PRO A 75 -4.47 -9.25 -7.01
CA PRO A 75 -3.64 -10.28 -7.66
C PRO A 75 -3.34 -9.98 -9.14
N TRP A 76 -4.12 -9.12 -9.80
CA TRP A 76 -3.88 -8.69 -11.19
C TRP A 76 -3.04 -7.43 -11.32
N LEU A 77 -2.52 -6.91 -10.20
CA LEU A 77 -1.64 -5.76 -10.24
C LEU A 77 -0.34 -6.13 -10.98
N GLU A 78 0.06 -5.30 -11.92
CA GLU A 78 1.22 -5.49 -12.76
C GLU A 78 2.26 -4.38 -12.57
N SER A 79 3.52 -4.67 -12.93
CA SER A 79 4.65 -3.73 -12.76
C SER A 79 4.41 -2.38 -13.44
N TRP A 80 3.71 -2.34 -14.57
CA TRP A 80 3.42 -1.08 -15.27
C TRP A 80 2.60 -0.10 -14.41
N ALA A 81 1.67 -0.61 -13.60
CA ALA A 81 0.85 0.25 -12.72
C ALA A 81 1.70 0.89 -11.62
N LEU A 82 2.66 0.14 -11.05
CA LEU A 82 3.63 0.66 -10.09
C LEU A 82 4.52 1.74 -10.74
N ILE A 83 4.99 1.47 -11.97
CA ILE A 83 5.82 2.42 -12.72
C ILE A 83 5.06 3.73 -12.99
N GLN A 84 3.79 3.66 -13.35
CA GLN A 84 2.97 4.85 -13.56
C GLN A 84 2.81 5.66 -12.27
N LEU A 85 2.58 4.98 -11.14
CA LEU A 85 2.44 5.63 -9.85
C LEU A 85 3.75 6.31 -9.42
N ILE A 86 4.89 5.64 -9.60
CA ILE A 86 6.23 6.18 -9.30
C ILE A 86 6.51 7.41 -10.17
N ARG A 87 6.26 7.35 -11.47
CA ARG A 87 6.45 8.48 -12.38
C ARG A 87 5.59 9.68 -12.00
N ALA A 88 4.31 9.44 -11.72
CA ALA A 88 3.41 10.50 -11.28
C ALA A 88 3.88 11.16 -9.97
N TRP A 89 4.43 10.37 -9.03
CA TRP A 89 4.99 10.92 -7.80
C TRP A 89 6.27 11.71 -8.04
N GLN A 90 7.15 11.26 -8.93
CA GLN A 90 8.41 11.95 -9.26
C GLN A 90 8.21 13.35 -9.85
N GLU A 91 7.05 13.63 -10.46
CA GLU A 91 6.70 14.96 -10.98
C GLU A 91 6.50 15.98 -9.84
N GLN A 92 6.01 15.55 -8.67
CA GLN A 92 5.76 16.40 -7.52
C GLN A 92 5.92 15.62 -6.20
N PRO A 93 7.16 15.35 -5.76
CA PRO A 93 7.46 14.44 -4.64
C PRO A 93 6.96 14.90 -3.27
N SER A 94 6.56 16.16 -3.11
CA SER A 94 5.97 16.70 -1.87
C SER A 94 4.51 16.31 -1.67
N LEU A 95 3.84 15.80 -2.70
CA LEU A 95 2.45 15.36 -2.61
C LEU A 95 2.33 13.85 -2.67
N ALA A 96 1.36 13.31 -1.93
CA ALA A 96 0.98 11.93 -2.14
C ALA A 96 0.36 11.74 -3.53
N VAL A 97 0.53 10.55 -4.10
CA VAL A 97 -0.19 10.14 -5.32
C VAL A 97 -1.02 8.92 -4.99
N VAL A 98 -2.33 9.05 -5.16
CA VAL A 98 -3.30 8.01 -4.85
C VAL A 98 -3.94 7.52 -6.14
N SER A 99 -3.94 6.22 -6.36
CA SER A 99 -4.60 5.66 -7.54
C SER A 99 -6.12 5.71 -7.42
N HIS A 100 -6.79 5.77 -8.58
CA HIS A 100 -8.24 5.79 -8.72
C HIS A 100 -8.65 4.84 -9.85
N ASP A 101 -9.61 3.96 -9.59
CA ASP A 101 -10.03 2.90 -10.51
C ASP A 101 -11.23 3.27 -11.37
N SER A 102 -11.46 4.56 -11.62
CA SER A 102 -12.66 5.14 -12.27
C SER A 102 -13.94 5.12 -11.41
N THR A 103 -13.96 4.46 -10.27
CA THR A 103 -15.11 4.44 -9.34
C THR A 103 -14.77 5.03 -7.97
N GLN A 104 -13.57 4.74 -7.47
CA GLN A 104 -13.13 5.18 -6.14
C GLN A 104 -11.62 5.32 -6.02
N LEU A 105 -11.17 6.09 -5.04
CA LEU A 105 -9.77 6.17 -4.64
C LEU A 105 -9.34 4.84 -4.00
N GLN A 106 -8.10 4.47 -4.26
CA GLN A 106 -7.44 3.29 -3.69
C GLN A 106 -6.29 3.71 -2.75
N PRO A 107 -6.59 4.10 -1.49
CA PRO A 107 -5.58 4.62 -0.57
C PRO A 107 -4.46 3.63 -0.24
N LEU A 108 -4.69 2.33 -0.44
CA LEU A 108 -3.71 1.28 -0.22
C LEU A 108 -2.91 0.95 -1.48
N PHE A 109 -3.21 1.60 -2.63
CA PHE A 109 -2.33 1.62 -3.79
C PHE A 109 -1.95 3.07 -4.10
N ALA A 110 -0.94 3.55 -3.38
CA ALA A 110 -0.56 4.94 -3.33
C ALA A 110 0.93 5.12 -3.00
N ILE A 111 1.46 6.32 -3.27
CA ILE A 111 2.75 6.75 -2.73
C ILE A 111 2.50 7.90 -1.77
N TYR A 112 3.05 7.77 -0.57
CA TYR A 112 3.00 8.79 0.47
C TYR A 112 4.41 9.32 0.77
N PRO A 113 4.65 10.63 0.73
CA PRO A 113 5.89 11.22 1.21
C PRO A 113 6.13 10.86 2.68
N ASN A 114 7.39 10.58 3.03
CA ASN A 114 7.77 10.37 4.42
C ASN A 114 8.00 11.73 5.11
N ASP A 115 6.93 12.46 5.30
CA ASP A 115 6.90 13.82 5.81
C ASP A 115 6.11 13.88 7.12
N ASP A 116 6.54 14.77 8.03
CA ASP A 116 5.92 14.90 9.36
C ASP A 116 4.44 15.27 9.29
N MET A 117 4.01 16.05 8.31
CA MET A 117 2.60 16.40 8.15
C MET A 117 1.72 15.16 7.92
N TYR A 118 2.13 14.25 7.02
CA TYR A 118 1.42 12.99 6.77
C TYR A 118 1.42 12.12 8.02
N ARG A 119 2.59 11.96 8.63
CA ARG A 119 2.78 11.17 9.85
C ARG A 119 1.93 11.68 11.01
N GLU A 120 2.05 12.97 11.36
CA GLU A 120 1.33 13.52 12.49
C GLU A 120 -0.19 13.50 12.31
N THR A 121 -0.67 13.78 11.09
CA THR A 121 -2.10 13.73 10.78
C THR A 121 -2.63 12.30 10.91
N LEU A 122 -1.85 11.30 10.47
CA LEU A 122 -2.17 9.88 10.64
C LEU A 122 -2.24 9.49 12.12
N LEU A 123 -1.22 9.85 12.90
CA LEU A 123 -1.14 9.51 14.33
C LEU A 123 -2.26 10.17 15.14
N ARG A 124 -2.60 11.44 14.86
CA ARG A 124 -3.74 12.12 15.50
C ARG A 124 -5.04 11.38 15.22
N GLN A 125 -5.27 10.98 13.96
CA GLN A 125 -6.49 10.26 13.60
C GLN A 125 -6.58 8.87 14.26
N LEU A 126 -5.46 8.15 14.38
CA LEU A 126 -5.39 6.89 15.13
C LEU A 126 -5.69 7.09 16.62
N ALA A 127 -5.16 8.15 17.24
CA ALA A 127 -5.43 8.49 18.64
C ALA A 127 -6.92 8.77 18.89
N ASP A 128 -7.61 9.35 17.89
CA ASP A 128 -9.05 9.61 17.93
C ASP A 128 -9.90 8.37 17.57
N HIS A 129 -9.29 7.18 17.39
CA HIS A 129 -9.94 5.95 16.94
C HIS A 129 -10.67 6.08 15.59
N ARG A 130 -10.24 6.96 14.72
CA ARG A 130 -10.78 7.17 13.37
C ARG A 130 -9.93 6.41 12.38
N LEU A 131 -10.40 5.23 11.96
CA LEU A 131 -9.60 4.25 11.20
C LEU A 131 -9.80 4.33 9.67
N SER A 132 -10.48 5.36 9.18
CA SER A 132 -10.77 5.53 7.76
C SER A 132 -9.59 6.15 7.01
N MET A 133 -9.02 5.41 6.06
CA MET A 133 -7.99 5.92 5.13
C MET A 133 -8.53 7.08 4.27
N HIS A 134 -9.79 7.04 3.87
CA HIS A 134 -10.42 8.13 3.11
C HIS A 134 -10.54 9.42 3.93
N ASP A 135 -10.91 9.32 5.22
CA ASP A 135 -10.96 10.47 6.11
C ASP A 135 -9.57 11.08 6.32
N TRP A 136 -8.53 10.24 6.39
CA TRP A 136 -7.15 10.72 6.47
C TRP A 136 -6.72 11.43 5.20
N LEU A 137 -7.02 10.86 4.03
CA LEU A 137 -6.76 11.51 2.73
C LEU A 137 -7.42 12.89 2.63
N GLY A 138 -8.61 13.07 3.17
CA GLY A 138 -9.28 14.37 3.22
C GLY A 138 -8.55 15.46 4.04
N ARG A 139 -7.45 15.10 4.72
CA ARG A 139 -6.67 15.98 5.62
C ARG A 139 -5.23 16.20 5.19
N VAL A 140 -4.78 15.51 4.15
CA VAL A 140 -3.42 15.62 3.61
C VAL A 140 -3.49 15.95 2.11
N PRO A 141 -2.51 16.67 1.57
CA PRO A 141 -2.51 16.99 0.15
C PRO A 141 -2.16 15.73 -0.68
N TYR A 142 -2.90 15.51 -1.77
CA TYR A 142 -2.62 14.43 -2.70
C TYR A 142 -3.03 14.77 -4.12
N ARG A 143 -2.45 14.04 -5.07
CA ARG A 143 -2.84 14.00 -6.47
C ARG A 143 -3.50 12.65 -6.78
N VAL A 144 -4.37 12.62 -7.76
CA VAL A 144 -5.03 11.40 -8.21
C VAL A 144 -4.40 10.91 -9.50
N LEU A 145 -4.06 9.63 -9.56
CA LEU A 145 -3.66 8.94 -10.77
C LEU A 145 -4.79 7.99 -11.19
N ALA A 146 -5.46 8.30 -12.31
CA ALA A 146 -6.46 7.41 -12.88
C ALA A 146 -5.79 6.20 -13.53
N LEU A 147 -6.20 4.99 -13.14
CA LEU A 147 -5.75 3.73 -13.71
C LEU A 147 -6.95 2.91 -14.19
N PRO A 148 -6.79 2.03 -15.18
CA PRO A 148 -7.84 1.16 -15.64
C PRO A 148 -8.39 0.27 -14.50
N LYS A 149 -9.69 0.16 -14.39
CA LYS A 149 -10.38 -0.62 -13.34
C LYS A 149 -9.89 -2.06 -13.24
N GLY A 150 -9.59 -2.70 -14.36
CA GLY A 150 -9.08 -4.07 -14.39
C GLY A 150 -7.77 -4.27 -13.66
N ALA A 151 -6.90 -3.24 -13.61
CA ALA A 151 -5.59 -3.30 -12.95
C ALA A 151 -5.69 -3.25 -11.41
N LEU A 152 -6.77 -2.64 -10.89
CA LEU A 152 -6.96 -2.37 -9.44
C LEU A 152 -8.07 -3.24 -8.83
N ARG A 153 -8.39 -4.36 -9.46
CA ARG A 153 -9.45 -5.24 -8.99
C ARG A 153 -9.04 -6.00 -7.75
N ASN A 154 -9.76 -5.76 -6.65
CA ASN A 154 -9.59 -6.52 -5.41
C ASN A 154 -10.26 -7.89 -5.50
N VAL A 155 -9.69 -8.86 -4.80
CA VAL A 155 -10.26 -10.19 -4.57
C VAL A 155 -10.49 -10.38 -3.08
N ASN A 156 -11.73 -10.34 -2.67
CA ASN A 156 -12.11 -10.54 -1.27
C ASN A 156 -12.46 -12.01 -0.96
N CYS A 157 -12.87 -12.76 -1.98
CA CYS A 157 -13.24 -14.16 -1.81
C CYS A 157 -12.85 -15.01 -3.06
N PRO A 158 -12.79 -16.35 -2.94
CA PRO A 158 -12.47 -17.23 -4.07
C PRO A 158 -13.41 -17.09 -5.27
N ALA A 159 -14.66 -16.70 -5.05
CA ALA A 159 -15.63 -16.48 -6.12
C ALA A 159 -15.25 -15.31 -7.04
N ASP A 160 -14.54 -14.31 -6.51
CA ASP A 160 -14.07 -13.15 -7.28
C ASP A 160 -13.03 -13.51 -8.34
N LEU A 161 -12.40 -14.71 -8.23
CA LEU A 161 -11.43 -15.24 -9.19
C LEU A 161 -12.09 -15.83 -10.44
N VAL A 162 -13.36 -16.22 -10.36
CA VAL A 162 -14.05 -17.01 -11.40
C VAL A 162 -14.69 -16.13 -12.49
N THR A 163 -14.82 -14.83 -12.29
CA THR A 163 -15.51 -13.92 -13.22
C THR A 163 -14.61 -13.39 -14.36
N LEU A 164 -13.63 -14.15 -14.82
CA LEU A 164 -12.65 -13.71 -15.83
C LEU A 164 -12.89 -14.28 -17.25
N ASP A 165 -13.97 -15.06 -17.48
CA ASP A 165 -14.26 -15.69 -18.78
C ASP A 165 -15.47 -15.09 -19.51
N GLU A 166 -15.75 -13.76 -19.34
CA GLU A 166 -16.70 -13.05 -20.21
C GLU A 166 -16.15 -11.75 -20.77
#